data_ae834a2658d12d92dd3b5e40455affc8
#
_entry.id   ae834a2658d12d92dd3b5e40455affc8
#
_cell.length_a   1.000
_cell.length_b   1.000
_cell.length_c   1.000
_cell.angle_alpha   90.00
_cell.angle_beta   90.00
_cell.angle_gamma   90.00
#
_symmetry.space_group_name_H-M   'P 1'
#
loop_
_entity.id
_entity.type
_entity.pdbx_description
1 polymer ?
#
loop_
_entity_poly.entity_id
_entity_poly.type
_entity_poly.pdbx_seq_one_letter_code
_entity_poly.pdbx_strand_id
1 'polypeptide(L)'
;DISKKLLKMDIDSIQLKASLARIVEADFLDQETLGYVGKISQIHPTFLDLVLEDDFVPILASLGYTKSGQELNINADYLATAVASALKADRLILMTDVPGVLENKQVLDVLRVAEVQEKIDRGIISGGMIPKIQAAVETVLAGVGQVVIGDNLSTGTIIKE
;
A
#
# COMPACT_ATOMS: atom_id res chain seq x y z
N ASP A 1 14.47 -11.65 8.47
CA ASP A 1 14.56 -10.21 8.65
C ASP A 1 14.88 -9.56 7.30
N ILE A 2 14.02 -8.67 6.84
CA ILE A 2 14.09 -7.99 5.54
C ILE A 2 15.40 -7.19 5.43
N SER A 3 15.76 -6.40 6.45
CA SER A 3 16.98 -5.59 6.45
C SER A 3 18.26 -6.43 6.23
N LYS A 4 18.32 -7.62 6.82
CA LYS A 4 19.46 -8.52 6.59
C LYS A 4 19.55 -9.05 5.17
N LYS A 5 18.40 -9.21 4.50
CA LYS A 5 18.36 -9.61 3.09
C LYS A 5 18.79 -8.46 2.18
N LEU A 6 18.30 -7.25 2.46
CA LEU A 6 18.69 -6.05 1.73
C LEU A 6 20.19 -5.75 1.86
N LEU A 7 20.73 -5.85 3.08
CA LEU A 7 22.17 -5.67 3.32
C LEU A 7 23.05 -6.66 2.51
N LYS A 8 22.59 -7.91 2.32
CA LYS A 8 23.29 -8.87 1.46
C LYS A 8 23.27 -8.50 -0.03
N MET A 9 22.38 -7.61 -0.43
CA MET A 9 22.24 -7.07 -1.78
C MET A 9 22.91 -5.70 -1.92
N ASP A 10 23.67 -5.26 -0.90
CA ASP A 10 24.29 -3.94 -0.83
C ASP A 10 23.26 -2.78 -0.84
N ILE A 11 22.11 -3.03 -0.21
CA ILE A 11 21.02 -2.06 -0.08
C ILE A 11 20.90 -1.64 1.38
N ASP A 12 21.16 -0.38 1.66
CA ASP A 12 20.96 0.21 2.97
C ASP A 12 19.48 0.40 3.28
N SER A 13 19.06 -0.02 4.48
CA SER A 13 17.67 0.06 4.89
C SER A 13 17.53 0.40 6.37
N ILE A 14 16.45 1.08 6.70
CA ILE A 14 16.14 1.47 8.07
C ILE A 14 14.73 1.01 8.46
N GLN A 15 14.62 0.31 9.59
CA GLN A 15 13.34 -0.06 10.18
C GLN A 15 12.79 1.12 10.97
N LEU A 16 11.63 1.61 10.57
CA LEU A 16 10.97 2.75 11.18
C LEU A 16 9.75 2.28 11.99
N LYS A 17 9.63 2.80 13.21
CA LYS A 17 8.37 2.70 13.95
C LYS A 17 7.41 3.77 13.44
N ALA A 18 6.16 3.40 13.23
CA ALA A 18 5.12 4.32 12.77
C ALA A 18 4.91 5.53 13.70
N SER A 19 5.22 5.37 15.02
CA SER A 19 5.21 6.46 16.00
C SER A 19 6.37 7.45 15.86
N LEU A 20 7.46 7.05 15.19
CA LEU A 20 8.60 7.92 14.97
C LEU A 20 8.18 9.10 14.10
N ALA A 21 8.49 10.31 14.53
CA ALA A 21 8.07 11.55 13.86
C ALA A 21 6.57 11.57 13.47
N ARG A 22 5.75 10.78 14.15
CA ARG A 22 4.31 10.59 13.88
C ARG A 22 4.01 10.15 12.45
N ILE A 23 4.86 9.33 11.85
CA ILE A 23 4.73 8.92 10.44
C ILE A 23 3.31 8.44 10.13
N VAL A 24 2.70 7.62 11.01
CA VAL A 24 1.34 7.10 10.84
C VAL A 24 0.49 7.42 12.06
N GLU A 25 -0.35 8.45 11.97
CA GLU A 25 -1.41 8.69 12.94
C GLU A 25 -2.65 7.87 12.57
N ALA A 26 -3.32 7.30 13.58
CA ALA A 26 -4.48 6.46 13.40
C ALA A 26 -5.49 6.65 14.52
N ASP A 27 -6.76 6.41 14.24
CA ASP A 27 -7.84 6.31 15.21
C ASP A 27 -8.36 4.87 15.26
N PHE A 28 -9.00 4.48 16.38
CA PHE A 28 -9.68 3.18 16.43
C PHE A 28 -10.73 3.07 15.33
N LEU A 29 -10.75 1.94 14.63
CA LEU A 29 -11.77 1.66 13.62
C LEU A 29 -13.12 1.33 14.30
N ASP A 30 -13.08 0.40 15.24
CA ASP A 30 -14.18 0.00 16.13
C ASP A 30 -13.56 -0.71 17.33
N GLN A 31 -13.35 0.00 18.41
CA GLN A 31 -12.64 -0.54 19.57
C GLN A 31 -13.42 -1.65 20.28
N GLU A 32 -14.75 -1.55 20.32
CA GLU A 32 -15.59 -2.52 21.03
C GLU A 32 -15.62 -3.87 20.31
N THR A 33 -15.69 -3.86 18.98
CA THR A 33 -15.83 -5.07 18.15
C THR A 33 -14.48 -5.61 17.67
N LEU A 34 -13.56 -4.72 17.27
CA LEU A 34 -12.30 -5.08 16.61
C LEU A 34 -11.06 -4.92 17.52
N GLY A 35 -11.23 -4.35 18.72
CA GLY A 35 -10.12 -4.11 19.63
C GLY A 35 -9.12 -3.09 19.09
N TYR A 36 -7.85 -3.47 19.03
CA TYR A 36 -6.75 -2.57 18.64
C TYR A 36 -6.53 -2.51 17.11
N VAL A 37 -7.60 -2.44 16.35
CA VAL A 37 -7.56 -2.20 14.90
C VAL A 37 -7.84 -0.73 14.62
N GLY A 38 -6.99 -0.13 13.77
CA GLY A 38 -7.06 1.29 13.44
C GLY A 38 -7.36 1.57 11.99
N LYS A 39 -7.84 2.78 11.76
CA LYS A 39 -7.89 3.45 10.46
C LYS A 39 -6.91 4.63 10.49
N ILE A 40 -6.21 4.83 9.38
CA ILE A 40 -5.26 5.94 9.25
C ILE A 40 -6.05 7.26 9.26
N SER A 41 -5.64 8.17 10.12
CA SER A 41 -6.16 9.55 10.16
C SER A 41 -5.23 10.51 9.43
N GLN A 42 -3.90 10.29 9.50
CA GLN A 42 -2.93 11.14 8.83
C GLN A 42 -1.60 10.41 8.60
N ILE A 43 -0.94 10.71 7.48
CA ILE A 43 0.46 10.36 7.21
C ILE A 43 1.28 11.65 7.24
N HIS A 44 2.43 11.63 7.95
CA HIS A 44 3.41 12.71 7.97
C HIS A 44 4.66 12.28 7.20
N PRO A 45 4.80 12.63 5.92
CA PRO A 45 5.83 12.07 5.05
C PRO A 45 7.24 12.63 5.29
N THR A 46 7.38 13.80 5.91
CA THR A 46 8.66 14.54 6.02
C THR A 46 9.85 13.67 6.47
N PHE A 47 9.65 12.77 7.44
CA PHE A 47 10.74 11.91 7.87
C PHE A 47 11.05 10.79 6.87
N LEU A 48 10.04 10.31 6.13
CA LEU A 48 10.25 9.35 5.04
C LEU A 48 11.02 9.99 3.88
N ASP A 49 10.68 11.24 3.54
CA ASP A 49 11.40 12.01 2.51
C ASP A 49 12.87 12.13 2.86
N LEU A 50 13.21 12.51 4.11
CA LEU A 50 14.61 12.61 4.58
C LEU A 50 15.37 11.29 4.48
N VAL A 51 14.71 10.16 4.81
CA VAL A 51 15.33 8.82 4.73
C VAL A 51 15.58 8.43 3.27
N LEU A 52 14.64 8.76 2.38
CA LEU A 52 14.75 8.49 0.95
C LEU A 52 15.80 9.39 0.25
N GLU A 53 15.90 10.65 0.66
CA GLU A 53 16.93 11.59 0.17
C GLU A 53 18.35 11.13 0.49
N ASP A 54 18.53 10.38 1.59
CA ASP A 54 19.82 9.80 2.01
C ASP A 54 20.03 8.37 1.43
N ASP A 55 19.28 7.99 0.39
CA ASP A 55 19.35 6.70 -0.31
C ASP A 55 19.05 5.46 0.56
N PHE A 56 18.41 5.61 1.74
CA PHE A 56 17.97 4.49 2.54
C PHE A 56 16.58 3.99 2.12
N VAL A 57 16.40 2.68 2.18
CA VAL A 57 15.08 2.04 2.03
C VAL A 57 14.35 2.01 3.38
N PRO A 58 13.29 2.82 3.58
CA PRO A 58 12.51 2.76 4.80
C PRO A 58 11.64 1.52 4.84
N ILE A 59 11.63 0.82 5.98
CA ILE A 59 10.79 -0.36 6.22
C ILE A 59 9.80 -0.02 7.33
N LEU A 60 8.51 -0.02 7.02
CA LEU A 60 7.42 0.24 7.97
C LEU A 60 6.66 -1.06 8.24
N ALA A 61 6.37 -1.32 9.52
CA ALA A 61 5.37 -2.32 9.91
C ALA A 61 3.94 -1.75 9.72
N SER A 62 2.96 -2.64 9.56
CA SER A 62 1.53 -2.27 9.39
C SER A 62 0.90 -1.82 10.72
N LEU A 63 1.44 -0.74 11.28
CA LEU A 63 1.06 -0.16 12.56
C LEU A 63 0.78 1.33 12.39
N GLY A 64 -0.13 1.83 13.22
CA GLY A 64 -0.36 3.26 13.41
C GLY A 64 -0.45 3.59 14.90
N TYR A 65 -0.49 4.86 15.24
CA TYR A 65 -0.53 5.31 16.63
C TYR A 65 -1.59 6.39 16.81
N THR A 66 -2.36 6.26 17.89
CA THR A 66 -3.27 7.32 18.31
C THR A 66 -2.47 8.52 18.84
N LYS A 67 -3.11 9.67 18.95
CA LYS A 67 -2.52 10.87 19.59
C LYS A 67 -2.07 10.62 21.03
N SER A 68 -2.67 9.65 21.72
CA SER A 68 -2.27 9.24 23.07
C SER A 68 -1.11 8.23 23.09
N GLY A 69 -0.62 7.79 21.93
CA GLY A 69 0.49 6.85 21.80
C GLY A 69 0.08 5.37 21.82
N GLN A 70 -1.22 5.06 21.75
CA GLN A 70 -1.69 3.69 21.65
C GLN A 70 -1.40 3.13 20.25
N GLU A 71 -0.71 1.99 20.20
CA GLU A 71 -0.44 1.26 18.96
C GLU A 71 -1.69 0.55 18.44
N LEU A 72 -1.93 0.65 17.14
CA LEU A 72 -3.06 0.05 16.44
C LEU A 72 -2.56 -0.75 15.23
N ASN A 73 -3.17 -1.91 15.01
CA ASN A 73 -2.93 -2.70 13.81
C ASN A 73 -3.64 -2.05 12.61
N ILE A 74 -2.90 -1.80 11.54
CA ILE A 74 -3.41 -1.21 10.29
C ILE A 74 -3.38 -2.27 9.19
N ASN A 75 -4.38 -2.29 8.33
CA ASN A 75 -4.31 -3.13 7.13
C ASN A 75 -3.14 -2.67 6.25
N ALA A 76 -2.30 -3.63 5.80
CA ALA A 76 -1.07 -3.34 5.09
C ALA A 76 -1.30 -2.65 3.73
N ASP A 77 -2.35 -3.04 2.98
CA ASP A 77 -2.68 -2.40 1.71
C ASP A 77 -3.10 -0.93 1.93
N TYR A 78 -3.91 -0.66 2.98
CA TYR A 78 -4.30 0.72 3.32
C TYR A 78 -3.11 1.56 3.78
N LEU A 79 -2.16 0.97 4.53
CA LEU A 79 -0.96 1.71 4.90
C LEU A 79 -0.11 2.03 3.66
N ALA A 80 0.11 1.05 2.80
CA ALA A 80 0.90 1.22 1.58
C ALA A 80 0.30 2.30 0.65
N THR A 81 -1.03 2.28 0.44
CA THR A 81 -1.73 3.28 -0.38
C THR A 81 -1.67 4.68 0.24
N ALA A 82 -1.86 4.79 1.56
CA ALA A 82 -1.78 6.08 2.25
C ALA A 82 -0.36 6.68 2.21
N VAL A 83 0.67 5.86 2.41
CA VAL A 83 2.08 6.30 2.32
C VAL A 83 2.42 6.70 0.88
N ALA A 84 2.07 5.88 -0.11
CA ALA A 84 2.33 6.18 -1.51
C ALA A 84 1.66 7.50 -1.96
N SER A 85 0.41 7.73 -1.53
CA SER A 85 -0.31 8.97 -1.83
C SER A 85 0.33 10.18 -1.14
N ALA A 86 0.76 10.05 0.13
CA ALA A 86 1.40 11.14 0.87
C ALA A 86 2.75 11.53 0.27
N LEU A 87 3.53 10.56 -0.23
CA LEU A 87 4.81 10.76 -0.91
C LEU A 87 4.65 11.14 -2.39
N LYS A 88 3.43 11.09 -2.95
CA LYS A 88 3.16 11.24 -4.40
C LYS A 88 4.07 10.32 -5.22
N ALA A 89 4.10 9.05 -4.83
CA ALA A 89 4.98 8.07 -5.44
C ALA A 89 4.66 7.88 -6.93
N ASP A 90 5.67 7.68 -7.75
CA ASP A 90 5.50 7.36 -9.16
C ASP A 90 4.81 6.01 -9.35
N ARG A 91 5.08 5.07 -8.42
CA ARG A 91 4.59 3.70 -8.50
C ARG A 91 4.38 3.09 -7.13
N LEU A 92 3.23 2.43 -6.93
CA LEU A 92 2.98 1.53 -5.79
C LEU A 92 2.88 0.10 -6.30
N ILE A 93 3.50 -0.86 -5.59
CA ILE A 93 3.36 -2.29 -5.88
C ILE A 93 2.66 -2.96 -4.70
N LEU A 94 1.45 -3.48 -4.93
CA LEU A 94 0.70 -4.28 -3.97
C LEU A 94 0.95 -5.76 -4.26
N MET A 95 1.80 -6.38 -3.43
CA MET A 95 2.10 -7.80 -3.55
C MET A 95 0.90 -8.65 -3.13
N THR A 96 0.63 -9.70 -3.90
CA THR A 96 -0.46 -10.64 -3.65
C THR A 96 -0.02 -12.06 -4.03
N ASP A 97 -0.87 -13.04 -3.81
CA ASP A 97 -0.65 -14.47 -4.12
C ASP A 97 -1.07 -14.86 -5.55
N VAL A 98 -1.50 -13.89 -6.34
CA VAL A 98 -1.89 -14.09 -7.75
C VAL A 98 -1.06 -13.19 -8.68
N PRO A 99 -0.82 -13.60 -9.93
CA PRO A 99 0.04 -12.87 -10.85
C PRO A 99 -0.54 -11.53 -11.32
N GLY A 100 -1.81 -11.25 -11.01
CA GLY A 100 -2.53 -10.04 -11.39
C GLY A 100 -4.02 -10.30 -11.59
N VAL A 101 -4.71 -9.36 -12.23
CA VAL A 101 -6.12 -9.54 -12.62
C VAL A 101 -6.17 -10.46 -13.84
N LEU A 102 -6.94 -11.54 -13.74
CA LEU A 102 -7.08 -12.53 -14.82
C LEU A 102 -8.34 -12.27 -15.64
N GLU A 103 -8.18 -12.12 -16.95
CA GLU A 103 -9.27 -12.19 -17.93
C GLU A 103 -8.99 -13.32 -18.93
N ASN A 104 -9.94 -14.23 -19.11
CA ASN A 104 -9.77 -15.41 -19.97
C ASN A 104 -8.50 -16.24 -19.65
N LYS A 105 -8.16 -16.36 -18.37
CA LYS A 105 -6.96 -17.06 -17.83
C LYS A 105 -5.62 -16.39 -18.20
N GLN A 106 -5.64 -15.18 -18.71
CA GLN A 106 -4.44 -14.38 -18.98
C GLN A 106 -4.41 -13.17 -18.06
N VAL A 107 -3.22 -12.80 -17.61
CA VAL A 107 -3.03 -11.59 -16.81
C VAL A 107 -3.28 -10.37 -17.69
N LEU A 108 -4.10 -9.45 -17.20
CA LEU A 108 -4.25 -8.13 -17.84
C LEU A 108 -2.99 -7.31 -17.56
N ASP A 109 -2.28 -6.89 -18.59
CA ASP A 109 -1.11 -6.03 -18.44
C ASP A 109 -1.48 -4.66 -17.87
N VAL A 110 -2.60 -4.10 -18.35
CA VAL A 110 -3.10 -2.78 -17.92
C VAL A 110 -4.60 -2.84 -17.67
N LEU A 111 -5.03 -2.21 -16.59
CA LEU A 111 -6.43 -1.97 -16.25
C LEU A 111 -6.62 -0.46 -16.01
N ARG A 112 -7.40 0.19 -16.86
CA ARG A 112 -7.68 1.61 -16.69
C ARG A 112 -8.77 1.81 -15.64
N VAL A 113 -8.67 2.90 -14.89
CA VAL A 113 -9.67 3.27 -13.87
C VAL A 113 -11.09 3.24 -14.44
N ALA A 114 -11.27 3.77 -15.66
CA ALA A 114 -12.58 3.82 -16.33
C ALA A 114 -13.17 2.43 -16.65
N GLU A 115 -12.35 1.38 -16.75
CA GLU A 115 -12.78 0.02 -17.11
C GLU A 115 -13.13 -0.85 -15.89
N VAL A 116 -12.74 -0.41 -14.69
CA VAL A 116 -12.83 -1.23 -13.47
C VAL A 116 -14.26 -1.65 -13.17
N GLN A 117 -15.22 -0.72 -13.22
CA GLN A 117 -16.61 -1.02 -12.89
C GLN A 117 -17.21 -2.04 -13.86
N GLU A 118 -16.97 -1.90 -15.17
CA GLU A 118 -17.41 -2.87 -16.18
C GLU A 118 -16.85 -4.26 -15.91
N LYS A 119 -15.58 -4.37 -15.54
CA LYS A 119 -14.95 -5.67 -15.25
C LYS A 119 -15.46 -6.29 -13.95
N ILE A 120 -15.87 -5.50 -12.97
CA ILE A 120 -16.56 -5.97 -11.77
C ILE A 120 -17.95 -6.50 -12.17
N ASP A 121 -18.72 -5.75 -12.94
CA ASP A 121 -20.09 -6.12 -13.34
C ASP A 121 -20.10 -7.40 -14.19
N ARG A 122 -19.06 -7.62 -14.99
CA ARG A 122 -18.84 -8.84 -15.79
C ARG A 122 -18.26 -10.01 -15.00
N GLY A 123 -17.95 -9.82 -13.70
CA GLY A 123 -17.40 -10.87 -12.83
C GLY A 123 -15.94 -11.24 -13.11
N ILE A 124 -15.21 -10.43 -13.92
CA ILE A 124 -13.78 -10.61 -14.18
C ILE A 124 -13.00 -10.27 -12.91
N ILE A 125 -13.35 -9.15 -12.26
CA ILE A 125 -12.87 -8.78 -10.95
C ILE A 125 -13.92 -9.22 -9.92
N SER A 126 -13.56 -10.12 -9.01
CA SER A 126 -14.49 -10.69 -8.05
C SER A 126 -13.85 -10.99 -6.69
N GLY A 127 -14.69 -11.26 -5.68
CA GLY A 127 -14.23 -11.66 -4.34
C GLY A 127 -13.27 -10.67 -3.71
N GLY A 128 -12.19 -11.18 -3.11
CA GLY A 128 -11.18 -10.37 -2.42
C GLY A 128 -10.35 -9.44 -3.31
N MET A 129 -10.43 -9.59 -4.65
CA MET A 129 -9.76 -8.70 -5.58
C MET A 129 -10.48 -7.34 -5.71
N ILE A 130 -11.80 -7.29 -5.50
CA ILE A 130 -12.59 -6.05 -5.61
C ILE A 130 -12.05 -4.96 -4.68
N PRO A 131 -11.95 -5.16 -3.35
CA PRO A 131 -11.45 -4.10 -2.46
C PRO A 131 -10.00 -3.70 -2.77
N LYS A 132 -9.16 -4.64 -3.22
CA LYS A 132 -7.78 -4.36 -3.60
C LYS A 132 -7.70 -3.45 -4.85
N ILE A 133 -8.51 -3.72 -5.86
CA ILE A 133 -8.61 -2.88 -7.07
C ILE A 133 -9.21 -1.52 -6.74
N GLN A 134 -10.24 -1.45 -5.89
CA GLN A 134 -10.82 -0.17 -5.46
C GLN A 134 -9.79 0.69 -4.73
N ALA A 135 -9.02 0.12 -3.80
CA ALA A 135 -7.93 0.83 -3.13
C ALA A 135 -6.85 1.30 -4.13
N ALA A 136 -6.53 0.49 -5.13
CA ALA A 136 -5.59 0.88 -6.18
C ALA A 136 -6.12 2.04 -7.03
N VAL A 137 -7.40 2.02 -7.39
CA VAL A 137 -8.07 3.13 -8.11
C VAL A 137 -8.03 4.43 -7.30
N GLU A 138 -8.43 4.37 -6.02
CA GLU A 138 -8.38 5.53 -5.13
C GLU A 138 -6.95 6.09 -5.02
N THR A 139 -5.95 5.22 -4.98
CA THR A 139 -4.54 5.59 -4.91
C THR A 139 -4.07 6.32 -6.18
N VAL A 140 -4.44 5.83 -7.37
CA VAL A 140 -4.15 6.51 -8.65
C VAL A 140 -4.83 7.87 -8.69
N LEU A 141 -6.12 7.94 -8.34
CA LEU A 141 -6.87 9.20 -8.30
C LEU A 141 -6.34 10.20 -7.25
N ALA A 142 -5.65 9.72 -6.21
CA ALA A 142 -4.94 10.55 -5.24
C ALA A 142 -3.59 11.08 -5.74
N GLY A 143 -3.18 10.76 -6.98
CA GLY A 143 -2.00 11.31 -7.64
C GLY A 143 -0.78 10.40 -7.67
N VAL A 144 -0.90 9.12 -7.28
CA VAL A 144 0.15 8.11 -7.53
C VAL A 144 0.12 7.74 -9.01
N GLY A 145 1.28 7.77 -9.68
CA GLY A 145 1.36 7.61 -11.13
C GLY A 145 0.78 6.29 -11.65
N GLN A 146 1.02 5.19 -10.94
CA GLN A 146 0.43 3.86 -11.22
C GLN A 146 0.46 2.94 -10.01
N VAL A 147 -0.48 2.01 -9.94
CA VAL A 147 -0.47 0.92 -8.95
C VAL A 147 -0.34 -0.42 -9.68
N VAL A 148 0.58 -1.26 -9.24
CA VAL A 148 0.78 -2.61 -9.79
C VAL A 148 0.29 -3.64 -8.78
N ILE A 149 -0.50 -4.60 -9.24
CA ILE A 149 -0.96 -5.74 -8.43
C ILE A 149 -0.39 -7.01 -9.05
N GLY A 150 0.38 -7.76 -8.27
CA GLY A 150 1.01 -8.99 -8.75
C GLY A 150 1.72 -9.78 -7.65
N ASP A 151 2.27 -10.92 -8.03
CA ASP A 151 3.00 -11.84 -7.14
C ASP A 151 4.52 -11.60 -7.13
N ASN A 152 4.99 -10.62 -7.89
CA ASN A 152 6.40 -10.25 -7.98
C ASN A 152 6.56 -8.74 -8.29
N LEU A 153 7.80 -8.24 -8.25
CA LEU A 153 8.10 -6.82 -8.44
C LEU A 153 8.15 -6.37 -9.91
N SER A 154 8.18 -7.32 -10.85
CA SER A 154 8.46 -7.04 -12.27
C SER A 154 7.24 -7.14 -13.16
N THR A 155 6.28 -8.01 -12.80
CA THR A 155 5.07 -8.27 -13.58
C THR A 155 3.82 -8.14 -12.73
N GLY A 156 2.68 -7.94 -13.36
CA GLY A 156 1.39 -7.78 -12.70
C GLY A 156 0.44 -6.94 -13.55
N THR A 157 -0.73 -6.66 -13.00
CA THR A 157 -1.68 -5.74 -13.62
C THR A 157 -1.38 -4.32 -13.18
N ILE A 158 -1.13 -3.42 -14.13
CA ILE A 158 -0.91 -1.99 -13.90
C ILE A 158 -2.26 -1.28 -13.91
N ILE A 159 -2.62 -0.66 -12.80
CA ILE A 159 -3.77 0.23 -12.68
C ILE A 159 -3.28 1.67 -12.90
N LYS A 160 -3.92 2.39 -13.82
CA LYS A 160 -3.62 3.79 -14.14
C LYS A 160 -4.85 4.49 -14.75
N GLU A 161 -4.81 5.82 -14.87
CA GLU A 161 -5.83 6.60 -15.58
C GLU A 161 -5.98 6.23 -17.07
#